data_22974e264f50ef7a4d50582cc3d7a118
#
_entry.id   22974e264f50ef7a4d50582cc3d7a118
#
_cell.length_a   1.000
_cell.length_b   1.000
_cell.length_c   1.000
_cell.angle_alpha   90.00
_cell.angle_beta   90.00
_cell.angle_gamma   90.00
#
_symmetry.space_group_name_H-M   'P 1'
#
loop_
_entity.id
_entity.type
_entity.pdbx_description
1 polymer ?
#
loop_
_entity_poly.entity_id
_entity_poly.type
_entity_poly.pdbx_seq_one_letter_code
_entity_poly.pdbx_strand_id
1 'polypeptide(L)'
;MHRRDPKYLTKPSKQSQNVPDSQEGGDSLVSVSSVKDYRPVAKRNILLIRHGQYNQDGMTDKERTLTHLGRKQSELTGRRLRELAYPYTILYRSTMTRARETAEIIERSLPALPVEDSSLLEEGVPFPPEPPSSNWKPELYQYFQDGARIEAAFRKYFHRAKPSQKEDSYEIFVCHANVIRYFVCRALQLPPEAWLRMSLHHASITWLTLYPNGRVALRCYSDAGHMPPCVMSSSGQSTSNMSEIENMIRASASG
;
A
#
# COMPACT_ATOMS: atom_id res chain seq x y z
N MET A 1 9.99 -19.58 22.10
CA MET A 1 11.25 -18.91 21.68
C MET A 1 12.19 -19.96 21.13
N HIS A 2 12.19 -20.21 19.84
CA HIS A 2 13.15 -21.11 19.18
C HIS A 2 14.19 -20.24 18.50
N ARG A 3 15.41 -20.25 19.04
CA ARG A 3 16.60 -19.68 18.40
C ARG A 3 16.91 -20.51 17.16
N ARG A 4 16.88 -19.95 15.98
CA ARG A 4 17.43 -20.54 14.77
C ARG A 4 18.96 -20.37 14.79
N ASP A 5 19.64 -21.49 14.68
CA ASP A 5 21.08 -21.61 14.64
C ASP A 5 21.68 -20.99 13.34
N PRO A 6 22.76 -20.18 13.40
CA PRO A 6 23.28 -19.46 12.21
C PRO A 6 24.22 -20.29 11.30
N LYS A 7 24.17 -21.62 11.34
CA LYS A 7 25.15 -22.50 10.68
C LYS A 7 24.92 -22.88 9.20
N TYR A 8 23.96 -22.27 8.50
CA TYR A 8 23.68 -22.61 7.09
C TYR A 8 24.02 -21.53 6.07
N LEU A 9 25.12 -20.79 6.28
CA LEU A 9 25.72 -19.98 5.22
C LEU A 9 26.99 -20.67 4.71
N THR A 10 26.84 -21.73 3.92
CA THR A 10 27.95 -22.30 3.16
C THR A 10 28.22 -21.43 1.92
N LYS A 11 29.43 -20.90 1.86
CA LYS A 11 29.98 -20.24 0.66
C LYS A 11 30.12 -21.28 -0.46
N PRO A 12 29.83 -20.97 -1.72
CA PRO A 12 30.13 -21.88 -2.83
C PRO A 12 31.67 -22.04 -2.99
N SER A 13 32.11 -23.27 -2.93
CA SER A 13 33.50 -23.65 -3.18
C SER A 13 33.81 -23.51 -4.69
N LYS A 14 34.90 -22.80 -5.01
CA LYS A 14 35.52 -22.82 -6.35
C LYS A 14 36.15 -24.18 -6.56
N GLN A 15 35.61 -25.03 -7.39
CA GLN A 15 36.33 -26.17 -7.97
C GLN A 15 36.86 -25.77 -9.35
N SER A 16 38.19 -25.72 -9.43
CA SER A 16 38.94 -25.70 -10.68
C SER A 16 38.90 -27.12 -11.27
N GLN A 17 38.35 -27.31 -12.44
CA GLN A 17 38.57 -28.51 -13.26
C GLN A 17 39.30 -28.07 -14.55
N ASN A 18 40.50 -28.57 -14.69
CA ASN A 18 41.27 -28.60 -15.93
C ASN A 18 40.62 -29.59 -16.90
N VAL A 19 40.34 -29.19 -18.12
CA VAL A 19 40.01 -30.07 -19.25
C VAL A 19 40.96 -29.72 -20.41
N PRO A 20 41.56 -30.70 -21.08
CA PRO A 20 42.57 -30.48 -22.08
C PRO A 20 42.04 -30.03 -23.43
N ASP A 21 42.94 -29.36 -24.13
CA ASP A 21 42.89 -28.79 -25.45
C ASP A 21 42.60 -29.82 -26.54
N SER A 22 41.64 -29.57 -27.45
CA SER A 22 41.53 -30.19 -28.77
C SER A 22 40.79 -29.29 -29.76
N GLN A 23 41.54 -28.70 -30.62
CA GLN A 23 41.41 -28.27 -32.02
C GLN A 23 40.03 -27.98 -32.63
N GLU A 24 39.96 -26.74 -33.14
CA GLU A 24 39.49 -26.29 -34.47
C GLU A 24 38.06 -26.66 -34.95
N GLY A 25 37.22 -25.66 -34.93
CA GLY A 25 36.00 -25.50 -35.71
C GLY A 25 35.62 -24.04 -35.69
N GLY A 26 35.95 -23.31 -36.77
CA GLY A 26 35.62 -21.90 -36.86
C GLY A 26 34.09 -21.71 -36.90
N ASP A 27 33.54 -21.26 -35.78
CA ASP A 27 32.17 -20.75 -35.75
C ASP A 27 32.24 -19.26 -35.34
N SER A 28 31.71 -18.46 -36.24
CA SER A 28 31.58 -17.01 -36.13
C SER A 28 31.01 -16.66 -34.74
N LEU A 29 31.87 -16.21 -33.83
CA LEU A 29 31.47 -15.57 -32.59
C LEU A 29 30.62 -14.36 -32.95
N VAL A 30 29.31 -14.55 -32.97
CA VAL A 30 28.38 -13.45 -32.88
C VAL A 30 28.78 -12.72 -31.58
N SER A 31 29.43 -11.58 -31.75
CA SER A 31 29.77 -10.70 -30.64
C SER A 31 28.49 -10.40 -29.85
N VAL A 32 28.41 -10.90 -28.62
CA VAL A 32 27.40 -10.51 -27.65
C VAL A 32 27.72 -9.07 -27.24
N SER A 33 27.67 -8.17 -28.24
CA SER A 33 27.80 -6.74 -28.06
C SER A 33 26.51 -6.22 -27.43
N SER A 34 26.62 -5.84 -26.16
CA SER A 34 25.68 -5.00 -25.43
C SER A 34 24.32 -5.60 -25.14
N VAL A 35 24.24 -6.54 -24.22
CA VAL A 35 23.09 -6.52 -23.31
C VAL A 35 23.23 -5.18 -22.54
N LYS A 36 22.59 -4.12 -23.07
CA LYS A 36 22.43 -2.86 -22.35
C LYS A 36 21.96 -3.23 -20.95
N ASP A 37 22.68 -2.78 -19.94
CA ASP A 37 22.37 -3.08 -18.53
C ASP A 37 20.97 -2.49 -18.20
N TYR A 38 19.92 -3.29 -18.40
CA TYR A 38 18.53 -2.95 -18.26
C TYR A 38 18.13 -2.90 -16.76
N ARG A 39 18.97 -2.28 -15.94
CA ARG A 39 18.69 -2.12 -14.51
C ARG A 39 17.76 -0.94 -14.29
N PRO A 40 16.72 -1.10 -13.45
CA PRO A 40 15.93 0.03 -12.97
C PRO A 40 16.83 1.05 -12.29
N VAL A 41 16.55 2.35 -12.50
CA VAL A 41 17.27 3.46 -11.85
C VAL A 41 16.35 4.29 -10.95
N ALA A 42 15.07 4.34 -11.28
CA ALA A 42 14.07 5.11 -10.56
C ALA A 42 13.50 4.37 -9.35
N LYS A 43 13.06 5.12 -8.34
CA LYS A 43 12.28 4.62 -7.21
C LYS A 43 10.79 4.71 -7.53
N ARG A 44 10.02 3.87 -6.89
CA ARG A 44 8.56 4.03 -6.83
C ARG A 44 8.15 4.33 -5.40
N ASN A 45 7.44 5.44 -5.22
CA ASN A 45 6.86 5.84 -3.95
C ASN A 45 5.37 5.52 -3.97
N ILE A 46 4.95 4.59 -3.12
CA ILE A 46 3.57 4.11 -3.02
C ILE A 46 2.96 4.70 -1.76
N LEU A 47 1.95 5.55 -1.93
CA LEU A 47 1.19 6.18 -0.86
C LEU A 47 -0.17 5.48 -0.76
N LEU A 48 -0.33 4.64 0.24
CA LEU A 48 -1.57 3.91 0.52
C LEU A 48 -2.43 4.73 1.48
N ILE A 49 -3.66 5.02 1.09
CA ILE A 49 -4.60 5.83 1.86
C ILE A 49 -5.82 4.96 2.18
N ARG A 50 -6.12 4.81 3.46
CA ARG A 50 -7.37 4.19 3.88
C ARG A 50 -8.53 5.13 3.59
N HIS A 51 -9.68 4.62 3.13
CA HIS A 51 -10.90 5.43 3.00
C HIS A 51 -11.25 6.14 4.31
N GLY A 52 -11.97 7.27 4.23
CA GLY A 52 -12.52 8.00 5.38
C GLY A 52 -13.59 7.20 6.14
N GLN A 53 -14.01 7.72 7.31
CA GLN A 53 -15.10 7.10 8.07
C GLN A 53 -16.36 7.03 7.21
N TYR A 54 -17.10 5.94 7.31
CA TYR A 54 -18.26 5.66 6.45
C TYR A 54 -19.44 5.10 7.23
N ASN A 55 -20.63 5.13 6.63
CA ASN A 55 -21.85 4.53 7.17
C ASN A 55 -21.73 3.00 7.18
N GLN A 56 -21.61 2.39 8.36
CA GLN A 56 -21.46 0.94 8.52
C GLN A 56 -22.81 0.21 8.47
N ASP A 57 -23.92 0.92 8.71
CA ASP A 57 -25.26 0.35 8.77
C ASP A 57 -25.88 0.14 7.38
N GLY A 58 -25.24 0.65 6.32
CA GLY A 58 -25.67 0.44 4.95
C GLY A 58 -25.68 -1.04 4.57
N MET A 59 -26.81 -1.50 4.00
CA MET A 59 -27.00 -2.89 3.58
C MET A 59 -26.23 -3.24 2.30
N THR A 60 -26.06 -2.27 1.43
CA THR A 60 -25.35 -2.39 0.15
C THR A 60 -24.10 -1.52 0.14
N ASP A 61 -23.15 -1.82 -0.77
CA ASP A 61 -21.95 -0.98 -0.92
C ASP A 61 -22.32 0.48 -1.26
N LYS A 62 -23.37 0.70 -2.05
CA LYS A 62 -23.84 2.05 -2.44
C LYS A 62 -24.32 2.88 -1.24
N GLU A 63 -24.83 2.25 -0.20
CA GLU A 63 -25.29 2.90 1.03
C GLU A 63 -24.16 3.18 2.01
N ARG A 64 -23.03 2.51 1.85
CA ARG A 64 -21.82 2.67 2.68
C ARG A 64 -21.00 3.87 2.26
N THR A 65 -21.65 5.02 2.16
CA THR A 65 -21.08 6.32 1.83
C THR A 65 -20.25 6.87 3.00
N LEU A 66 -19.40 7.85 2.72
CA LEU A 66 -18.66 8.55 3.78
C LEU A 66 -19.61 9.32 4.70
N THR A 67 -19.33 9.29 6.00
CA THR A 67 -19.94 10.21 6.96
C THR A 67 -19.42 11.63 6.75
N HIS A 68 -20.00 12.64 7.40
CA HIS A 68 -19.46 13.99 7.43
C HIS A 68 -18.00 14.01 7.95
N LEU A 69 -17.73 13.23 9.00
CA LEU A 69 -16.38 13.08 9.54
C LEU A 69 -15.44 12.49 8.49
N GLY A 70 -15.87 11.43 7.78
CA GLY A 70 -15.06 10.80 6.73
C GLY A 70 -14.75 11.75 5.57
N ARG A 71 -15.69 12.61 5.17
CA ARG A 71 -15.46 13.65 4.16
C ARG A 71 -14.41 14.65 4.66
N LYS A 72 -14.52 15.11 5.91
CA LYS A 72 -13.56 16.02 6.53
C LYS A 72 -12.16 15.42 6.61
N GLN A 73 -12.05 14.14 7.02
CA GLN A 73 -10.79 13.40 7.01
C GLN A 73 -10.15 13.36 5.62
N SER A 74 -10.95 13.06 4.59
CA SER A 74 -10.52 13.01 3.19
C SER A 74 -10.03 14.36 2.68
N GLU A 75 -10.71 15.46 3.05
CA GLU A 75 -10.28 16.83 2.72
C GLU A 75 -8.94 17.18 3.35
N LEU A 76 -8.74 16.85 4.62
CA LEU A 76 -7.47 17.11 5.32
C LEU A 76 -6.32 16.31 4.70
N THR A 77 -6.57 15.06 4.33
CA THR A 77 -5.58 14.22 3.61
C THR A 77 -5.27 14.78 2.24
N GLY A 78 -6.26 15.21 1.47
CA GLY A 78 -6.05 15.87 0.18
C GLY A 78 -5.22 17.14 0.32
N ARG A 79 -5.49 17.96 1.35
CA ARG A 79 -4.69 19.16 1.68
C ARG A 79 -3.25 18.77 2.01
N ARG A 80 -3.06 17.73 2.85
CA ARG A 80 -1.72 17.25 3.21
C ARG A 80 -0.91 16.80 2.01
N LEU A 81 -1.52 16.05 1.09
CA LEU A 81 -0.86 15.63 -0.15
C LEU A 81 -0.47 16.83 -1.01
N ARG A 82 -1.32 17.86 -1.10
CA ARG A 82 -0.99 19.11 -1.81
C ARG A 82 0.18 19.83 -1.15
N GLU A 83 0.24 19.91 0.17
CA GLU A 83 1.35 20.54 0.92
C GLU A 83 2.67 19.78 0.74
N LEU A 84 2.63 18.45 0.65
CA LEU A 84 3.80 17.63 0.35
C LEU A 84 4.37 17.91 -1.06
N ALA A 85 3.55 18.40 -1.97
CA ALA A 85 3.93 18.89 -3.30
C ALA A 85 4.79 17.91 -4.12
N TYR A 86 4.61 16.60 -3.93
CA TYR A 86 5.30 15.62 -4.77
C TYR A 86 4.69 15.56 -6.19
N PRO A 87 5.45 15.17 -7.20
CA PRO A 87 4.96 15.00 -8.57
C PRO A 87 4.15 13.67 -8.65
N TYR A 88 2.90 13.71 -8.18
CA TYR A 88 2.02 12.55 -8.23
C TYR A 88 1.77 12.13 -9.68
N THR A 89 1.94 10.84 -9.95
CA THR A 89 1.93 10.30 -11.32
C THR A 89 0.60 9.64 -11.68
N ILE A 90 -0.08 9.04 -10.70
CA ILE A 90 -1.35 8.33 -10.89
C ILE A 90 -2.05 8.14 -9.53
N LEU A 91 -3.38 8.06 -9.55
CA LEU A 91 -4.21 7.65 -8.44
C LEU A 91 -4.98 6.37 -8.81
N TYR A 92 -4.72 5.30 -8.06
CA TYR A 92 -5.50 4.07 -8.07
C TYR A 92 -6.52 4.10 -6.95
N ARG A 93 -7.77 3.70 -7.24
CA ARG A 93 -8.81 3.63 -6.22
C ARG A 93 -9.59 2.33 -6.27
N SER A 94 -9.96 1.82 -5.11
CA SER A 94 -10.89 0.71 -4.99
C SER A 94 -12.26 1.09 -5.58
N THR A 95 -12.96 0.13 -6.17
CA THR A 95 -14.30 0.31 -6.73
C THR A 95 -15.40 0.47 -5.67
N MET A 96 -15.10 0.21 -4.39
CA MET A 96 -16.06 0.37 -3.30
C MET A 96 -16.38 1.84 -3.02
N THR A 97 -17.66 2.14 -2.77
CA THR A 97 -18.23 3.50 -2.64
C THR A 97 -17.42 4.41 -1.72
N ARG A 98 -17.12 3.98 -0.49
CA ARG A 98 -16.37 4.78 0.48
C ARG A 98 -14.94 5.14 0.03
N ALA A 99 -14.30 4.27 -0.73
CA ALA A 99 -12.96 4.51 -1.26
C ALA A 99 -13.01 5.46 -2.47
N ARG A 100 -14.00 5.31 -3.35
CA ARG A 100 -14.24 6.23 -4.47
C ARG A 100 -14.53 7.64 -3.99
N GLU A 101 -15.45 7.82 -3.05
CA GLU A 101 -15.76 9.14 -2.47
C GLU A 101 -14.52 9.77 -1.79
N THR A 102 -13.71 8.97 -1.08
CA THR A 102 -12.46 9.46 -0.49
C THR A 102 -11.50 9.96 -1.57
N ALA A 103 -11.32 9.17 -2.63
CA ALA A 103 -10.43 9.54 -3.74
C ALA A 103 -10.90 10.82 -4.45
N GLU A 104 -12.18 10.92 -4.76
CA GLU A 104 -12.78 12.10 -5.41
C GLU A 104 -12.60 13.38 -4.59
N ILE A 105 -12.67 13.28 -3.26
CA ILE A 105 -12.41 14.43 -2.38
C ILE A 105 -10.92 14.80 -2.40
N ILE A 106 -10.01 13.82 -2.37
CA ILE A 106 -8.56 14.03 -2.44
C ILE A 106 -8.17 14.66 -3.79
N GLU A 107 -8.71 14.15 -4.89
CA GLU A 107 -8.45 14.66 -6.25
C GLU A 107 -8.70 16.16 -6.39
N ARG A 108 -9.75 16.70 -5.75
CA ARG A 108 -10.07 18.14 -5.75
C ARG A 108 -8.96 19.02 -5.18
N SER A 109 -8.07 18.46 -4.38
CA SER A 109 -6.96 19.17 -3.76
C SER A 109 -5.66 19.07 -4.55
N LEU A 110 -5.59 18.20 -5.56
CA LEU A 110 -4.39 17.90 -6.33
C LEU A 110 -4.47 18.47 -7.76
N PRO A 111 -3.33 18.69 -8.43
CA PRO A 111 -3.32 18.88 -9.88
C PRO A 111 -3.99 17.70 -10.58
N ALA A 112 -4.50 17.93 -11.78
CA ALA A 112 -5.08 16.86 -12.59
C ALA A 112 -4.06 15.74 -12.81
N LEU A 113 -4.44 14.50 -12.48
CA LEU A 113 -3.63 13.30 -12.64
C LEU A 113 -4.50 12.14 -13.15
N PRO A 114 -3.91 11.13 -13.81
CA PRO A 114 -4.64 9.95 -14.23
C PRO A 114 -5.25 9.22 -13.02
N VAL A 115 -6.49 8.74 -13.18
CA VAL A 115 -7.19 7.94 -12.16
C VAL A 115 -7.58 6.59 -12.74
N GLU A 116 -7.34 5.52 -12.01
CA GLU A 116 -7.68 4.14 -12.39
C GLU A 116 -8.48 3.44 -11.29
N ASP A 117 -9.67 2.95 -11.65
CA ASP A 117 -10.49 2.11 -10.77
C ASP A 117 -9.96 0.66 -10.77
N SER A 118 -9.91 0.02 -9.59
CA SER A 118 -9.41 -1.35 -9.47
C SER A 118 -10.21 -2.14 -8.43
N SER A 119 -10.93 -3.15 -8.88
CA SER A 119 -11.62 -4.11 -8.02
C SER A 119 -10.65 -5.00 -7.23
N LEU A 120 -9.40 -5.11 -7.68
CA LEU A 120 -8.36 -5.82 -6.93
C LEU A 120 -8.06 -5.17 -5.57
N LEU A 121 -8.37 -3.87 -5.43
CA LEU A 121 -8.15 -3.09 -4.20
C LEU A 121 -9.35 -3.10 -3.25
N GLU A 122 -10.44 -3.82 -3.54
CA GLU A 122 -11.59 -3.95 -2.64
C GLU A 122 -11.23 -4.59 -1.31
N GLU A 123 -11.98 -4.24 -0.26
CA GLU A 123 -11.77 -4.80 1.08
C GLU A 123 -12.03 -6.31 1.09
N GLY A 124 -11.36 -7.01 2.00
CA GLY A 124 -11.49 -8.44 2.15
C GLY A 124 -10.59 -9.00 3.22
N VAL A 125 -10.54 -10.33 3.27
CA VAL A 125 -9.77 -11.10 4.26
C VAL A 125 -8.52 -11.67 3.61
N PRO A 126 -7.35 -11.05 3.77
CA PRO A 126 -6.17 -11.44 3.00
C PRO A 126 -5.56 -12.79 3.41
N PHE A 127 -5.58 -13.10 4.70
CA PHE A 127 -4.94 -14.28 5.28
C PHE A 127 -5.50 -14.56 6.69
N PRO A 128 -5.56 -15.82 7.16
CA PRO A 128 -5.91 -16.11 8.55
C PRO A 128 -4.96 -15.38 9.51
N PRO A 129 -5.47 -14.51 10.42
CA PRO A 129 -4.60 -13.77 11.31
C PRO A 129 -4.11 -14.60 12.49
N GLU A 130 -2.90 -14.32 12.97
CA GLU A 130 -2.34 -14.88 14.19
C GLU A 130 -1.88 -13.75 15.13
N PRO A 131 -2.45 -13.63 16.36
CA PRO A 131 -3.52 -14.46 16.90
C PRO A 131 -4.86 -14.26 16.18
N PRO A 132 -5.77 -15.24 16.20
CA PRO A 132 -7.08 -15.10 15.59
C PRO A 132 -7.92 -14.02 16.29
N SER A 133 -8.82 -13.38 15.55
CA SER A 133 -9.76 -12.40 16.13
C SER A 133 -10.79 -13.12 16.99
N SER A 134 -11.08 -12.58 18.18
CA SER A 134 -12.13 -13.12 19.08
C SER A 134 -13.54 -12.87 18.53
N ASN A 135 -13.76 -11.69 17.92
CA ASN A 135 -15.09 -11.18 17.57
C ASN A 135 -15.40 -11.23 16.07
N TRP A 136 -14.43 -11.61 15.23
CA TRP A 136 -14.58 -11.63 13.79
C TRP A 136 -13.96 -12.90 13.23
N LYS A 137 -14.82 -13.77 12.71
CA LYS A 137 -14.45 -15.13 12.25
C LYS A 137 -14.98 -15.33 10.83
N PRO A 138 -14.23 -14.83 9.81
CA PRO A 138 -14.58 -15.09 8.42
C PRO A 138 -14.61 -16.58 8.12
N GLU A 139 -15.49 -16.97 7.22
CA GLU A 139 -15.54 -18.34 6.71
C GLU A 139 -14.27 -18.67 5.91
N LEU A 140 -13.84 -19.92 5.92
CA LEU A 140 -12.59 -20.35 5.30
C LEU A 140 -12.51 -19.99 3.80
N TYR A 141 -13.62 -20.11 3.08
CA TYR A 141 -13.68 -19.78 1.65
C TYR A 141 -13.38 -18.29 1.37
N GLN A 142 -13.73 -17.37 2.29
CA GLN A 142 -13.46 -15.94 2.14
C GLN A 142 -11.94 -15.67 2.11
N TYR A 143 -11.16 -16.35 2.94
CA TYR A 143 -9.70 -16.24 2.88
C TYR A 143 -9.13 -16.71 1.54
N PHE A 144 -9.68 -17.75 0.93
CA PHE A 144 -9.21 -18.18 -0.39
C PHE A 144 -9.59 -17.18 -1.48
N GLN A 145 -10.82 -16.71 -1.49
CA GLN A 145 -11.33 -15.80 -2.50
C GLN A 145 -10.66 -14.43 -2.42
N ASP A 146 -10.72 -13.79 -1.25
CA ASP A 146 -10.16 -12.46 -1.03
C ASP A 146 -8.63 -12.47 -1.02
N GLY A 147 -8.03 -13.49 -0.40
CA GLY A 147 -6.58 -13.62 -0.32
C GLY A 147 -5.94 -13.73 -1.70
N ALA A 148 -6.51 -14.52 -2.60
CA ALA A 148 -6.02 -14.63 -3.98
C ALA A 148 -6.11 -13.28 -4.72
N ARG A 149 -7.23 -12.55 -4.58
CA ARG A 149 -7.44 -11.23 -5.17
C ARG A 149 -6.45 -10.20 -4.62
N ILE A 150 -6.30 -10.13 -3.29
CA ILE A 150 -5.42 -9.16 -2.64
C ILE A 150 -3.95 -9.48 -2.93
N GLU A 151 -3.55 -10.75 -2.99
CA GLU A 151 -2.19 -11.13 -3.42
C GLU A 151 -1.96 -10.79 -4.91
N ALA A 152 -2.95 -10.97 -5.79
CA ALA A 152 -2.85 -10.54 -7.18
C ALA A 152 -2.67 -9.02 -7.28
N ALA A 153 -3.39 -8.23 -6.46
CA ALA A 153 -3.19 -6.79 -6.34
C ALA A 153 -1.76 -6.45 -5.89
N PHE A 154 -1.26 -7.13 -4.86
CA PHE A 154 0.11 -6.93 -4.39
C PHE A 154 1.12 -7.15 -5.53
N ARG A 155 1.03 -8.26 -6.26
CA ARG A 155 1.92 -8.56 -7.37
C ARG A 155 1.80 -7.57 -8.53
N LYS A 156 0.59 -7.09 -8.82
CA LYS A 156 0.34 -6.09 -9.86
C LYS A 156 1.02 -4.75 -9.54
N TYR A 157 0.99 -4.30 -8.28
CA TYR A 157 1.39 -2.94 -7.91
C TYR A 157 2.76 -2.87 -7.24
N PHE A 158 3.22 -3.91 -6.54
CA PHE A 158 4.48 -3.89 -5.78
C PHE A 158 5.62 -4.57 -6.53
N HIS A 159 6.19 -3.85 -7.46
CA HIS A 159 7.37 -4.25 -8.21
C HIS A 159 8.33 -3.07 -8.39
N ARG A 160 9.58 -3.33 -8.69
CA ARG A 160 10.56 -2.29 -9.03
C ARG A 160 10.10 -1.49 -10.25
N ALA A 161 10.60 -0.26 -10.37
CA ALA A 161 10.41 0.54 -11.58
C ALA A 161 10.85 -0.25 -12.83
N LYS A 162 10.18 0.00 -13.96
CA LYS A 162 10.63 -0.56 -15.25
C LYS A 162 11.98 0.09 -15.63
N PRO A 163 12.87 -0.62 -16.33
CA PRO A 163 14.14 -0.02 -16.81
C PRO A 163 13.95 1.23 -17.69
N SER A 164 12.79 1.33 -18.35
CA SER A 164 12.41 2.51 -19.14
C SER A 164 12.04 3.72 -18.30
N GLN A 165 11.64 3.52 -17.03
CA GLN A 165 11.31 4.62 -16.11
C GLN A 165 12.61 5.28 -15.63
N LYS A 166 12.77 6.59 -15.92
CA LYS A 166 13.98 7.35 -15.59
C LYS A 166 13.83 8.18 -14.33
N GLU A 167 12.60 8.59 -14.00
CA GLU A 167 12.28 9.45 -12.87
C GLU A 167 11.51 8.69 -11.80
N ASP A 168 11.65 9.12 -10.55
CA ASP A 168 10.91 8.58 -9.42
C ASP A 168 9.40 8.81 -9.61
N SER A 169 8.56 7.83 -9.32
CA SER A 169 7.09 7.97 -9.32
C SER A 169 6.56 8.15 -7.90
N TYR A 170 5.42 8.84 -7.81
CA TYR A 170 4.62 8.99 -6.59
C TYR A 170 3.19 8.57 -6.91
N GLU A 171 2.83 7.38 -6.47
CA GLU A 171 1.59 6.71 -6.82
C GLU A 171 0.66 6.67 -5.61
N ILE A 172 -0.55 7.21 -5.75
CA ILE A 172 -1.56 7.25 -4.69
C ILE A 172 -2.49 6.04 -4.86
N PHE A 173 -2.77 5.35 -3.76
CA PHE A 173 -3.71 4.23 -3.70
C PHE A 173 -4.75 4.51 -2.63
N VAL A 174 -6.01 4.66 -3.00
CA VAL A 174 -7.11 4.81 -2.04
C VAL A 174 -7.85 3.49 -1.91
N CYS A 175 -7.71 2.84 -0.78
CA CYS A 175 -8.24 1.51 -0.55
C CYS A 175 -8.63 1.26 0.93
N HIS A 176 -8.39 0.08 1.48
CA HIS A 176 -8.98 -0.38 2.74
C HIS A 176 -7.92 -0.87 3.73
N ALA A 177 -8.33 -0.99 4.99
CA ALA A 177 -7.43 -1.31 6.08
C ALA A 177 -6.75 -2.68 5.92
N ASN A 178 -7.49 -3.73 5.60
CA ASN A 178 -6.92 -5.08 5.52
C ASN A 178 -5.98 -5.22 4.31
N VAL A 179 -6.33 -4.58 3.19
CA VAL A 179 -5.48 -4.52 1.99
C VAL A 179 -4.15 -3.83 2.31
N ILE A 180 -4.19 -2.65 2.95
CA ILE A 180 -2.97 -1.90 3.32
C ILE A 180 -2.11 -2.70 4.28
N ARG A 181 -2.70 -3.27 5.33
CA ARG A 181 -1.99 -4.10 6.32
C ARG A 181 -1.27 -5.28 5.66
N TYR A 182 -1.97 -5.98 4.78
CA TYR A 182 -1.40 -7.11 4.04
C TYR A 182 -0.28 -6.66 3.11
N PHE A 183 -0.46 -5.57 2.36
CA PHE A 183 0.58 -5.02 1.49
C PHE A 183 1.84 -4.65 2.27
N VAL A 184 1.69 -4.06 3.45
CA VAL A 184 2.83 -3.74 4.33
C VAL A 184 3.54 -5.01 4.78
N CYS A 185 2.82 -6.04 5.24
CA CYS A 185 3.42 -7.33 5.61
C CYS A 185 4.20 -7.92 4.43
N ARG A 186 3.59 -8.00 3.26
CA ARG A 186 4.21 -8.58 2.07
C ARG A 186 5.43 -7.79 1.60
N ALA A 187 5.31 -6.46 1.54
CA ALA A 187 6.39 -5.57 1.08
C ALA A 187 7.63 -5.61 2.01
N LEU A 188 7.42 -5.74 3.32
CA LEU A 188 8.47 -5.81 4.32
C LEU A 188 8.92 -7.25 4.65
N GLN A 189 8.37 -8.26 3.95
CA GLN A 189 8.64 -9.67 4.21
C GLN A 189 8.32 -10.11 5.65
N LEU A 190 7.31 -9.46 6.26
CA LEU A 190 6.75 -9.92 7.53
C LEU A 190 5.83 -11.13 7.29
N PRO A 191 5.63 -11.99 8.30
CA PRO A 191 4.64 -13.05 8.22
C PRO A 191 3.26 -12.49 7.84
N PRO A 192 2.59 -13.02 6.80
CA PRO A 192 1.31 -12.49 6.34
C PRO A 192 0.22 -12.57 7.43
N GLU A 193 0.26 -13.55 8.31
CA GLU A 193 -0.65 -13.71 9.45
C GLU A 193 -0.58 -12.57 10.48
N ALA A 194 0.48 -11.74 10.45
CA ALA A 194 0.66 -10.62 11.36
C ALA A 194 -0.15 -9.36 10.98
N TRP A 195 -0.85 -9.37 9.85
CA TRP A 195 -1.52 -8.18 9.32
C TRP A 195 -2.53 -7.54 10.29
N LEU A 196 -3.22 -8.33 11.12
CA LEU A 196 -4.22 -7.82 12.07
C LEU A 196 -3.60 -7.18 13.32
N ARG A 197 -2.27 -7.31 13.53
CA ARG A 197 -1.54 -6.66 14.63
C ARG A 197 -1.32 -5.16 14.42
N MET A 198 -1.64 -4.66 13.24
CA MET A 198 -1.44 -3.26 12.85
C MET A 198 -2.76 -2.50 12.86
N SER A 199 -2.78 -1.29 13.42
CA SER A 199 -3.95 -0.40 13.41
C SER A 199 -3.79 0.69 12.37
N LEU A 200 -4.90 1.12 11.75
CA LEU A 200 -4.94 2.19 10.75
C LEU A 200 -6.06 3.17 11.05
N HIS A 201 -5.74 4.47 11.08
CA HIS A 201 -6.76 5.52 11.13
C HIS A 201 -7.45 5.68 9.78
N HIS A 202 -8.69 6.17 9.79
CA HIS A 202 -9.40 6.56 8.56
C HIS A 202 -8.66 7.71 7.87
N ALA A 203 -8.61 7.68 6.56
CA ALA A 203 -7.92 8.62 5.68
C ALA A 203 -6.42 8.83 6.00
N SER A 204 -5.80 7.94 6.80
CA SER A 204 -4.37 7.99 7.09
C SER A 204 -3.51 7.61 5.88
N ILE A 205 -2.28 8.09 5.86
CA ILE A 205 -1.28 7.83 4.83
C ILE A 205 -0.30 6.77 5.33
N THR A 206 -0.08 5.74 4.53
CA THR A 206 1.00 4.77 4.69
C THR A 206 1.90 4.84 3.46
N TRP A 207 3.18 5.11 3.64
CA TRP A 207 4.10 5.36 2.54
C TRP A 207 5.23 4.33 2.51
N LEU A 208 5.35 3.63 1.37
CA LEU A 208 6.45 2.72 1.07
C LEU A 208 7.26 3.25 -0.12
N THR A 209 8.58 3.08 -0.06
CA THR A 209 9.48 3.35 -1.19
C THR A 209 10.10 2.04 -1.67
N LEU A 210 9.92 1.73 -2.95
CA LEU A 210 10.54 0.60 -3.63
C LEU A 210 11.78 1.09 -4.38
N TYR A 211 12.95 0.60 -3.99
CA TYR A 211 14.22 1.01 -4.56
C TYR A 211 14.59 0.17 -5.79
N PRO A 212 15.42 0.70 -6.70
CA PRO A 212 15.87 -0.01 -7.90
C PRO A 212 16.56 -1.35 -7.60
N ASN A 213 17.28 -1.44 -6.49
CA ASN A 213 17.98 -2.65 -6.03
C ASN A 213 17.05 -3.70 -5.38
N GLY A 214 15.74 -3.44 -5.30
CA GLY A 214 14.75 -4.34 -4.70
C GLY A 214 14.52 -4.12 -3.19
N ARG A 215 15.30 -3.24 -2.53
CA ARG A 215 15.02 -2.86 -1.14
C ARG A 215 13.68 -2.14 -1.05
N VAL A 216 12.93 -2.38 0.02
CA VAL A 216 11.70 -1.65 0.36
C VAL A 216 11.91 -0.93 1.69
N ALA A 217 11.46 0.31 1.79
CA ALA A 217 11.44 1.06 3.03
C ALA A 217 10.02 1.53 3.35
N LEU A 218 9.55 1.26 4.56
CA LEU A 218 8.36 1.88 5.13
C LEU A 218 8.75 3.27 5.65
N ARG A 219 8.18 4.32 5.05
CA ARG A 219 8.49 5.72 5.40
C ARG A 219 7.63 6.21 6.56
N CYS A 220 6.34 5.89 6.51
CA CYS A 220 5.40 6.06 7.61
C CYS A 220 4.30 5.00 7.51
N TYR A 221 3.64 4.74 8.63
CA TYR A 221 2.51 3.83 8.72
C TYR A 221 1.37 4.51 9.46
N SER A 222 0.16 4.51 8.86
CA SER A 222 -1.04 5.11 9.47
C SER A 222 -0.84 6.58 9.91
N ASP A 223 -0.06 7.37 9.15
CA ASP A 223 0.15 8.77 9.47
C ASP A 223 -1.16 9.56 9.35
N ALA A 224 -1.64 10.05 10.48
CA ALA A 224 -2.81 10.91 10.63
C ALA A 224 -2.44 12.25 11.31
N GLY A 225 -1.15 12.56 11.45
CA GLY A 225 -0.66 13.75 12.14
C GLY A 225 -1.06 15.08 11.48
N HIS A 226 -1.56 15.03 10.26
CA HIS A 226 -2.15 16.18 9.55
C HIS A 226 -3.61 16.46 9.95
N MET A 227 -4.20 15.63 10.80
CA MET A 227 -5.57 15.77 11.29
C MET A 227 -5.57 16.22 12.76
N PRO A 228 -6.42 17.16 13.16
CA PRO A 228 -6.67 17.43 14.58
C PRO A 228 -7.13 16.16 15.31
N PRO A 229 -6.77 15.96 16.59
CA PRO A 229 -7.13 14.76 17.35
C PRO A 229 -8.64 14.43 17.35
N CYS A 230 -9.50 15.45 17.38
CA CYS A 230 -10.95 15.28 17.35
C CYS A 230 -11.52 14.76 16.02
N VAL A 231 -10.72 14.81 14.94
CA VAL A 231 -11.09 14.30 13.60
C VAL A 231 -10.55 12.89 13.36
N MET A 232 -9.56 12.45 14.15
CA MET A 232 -8.99 11.12 13.99
C MET A 232 -9.98 10.04 14.43
N SER A 233 -10.14 8.98 13.66
CA SER A 233 -10.95 7.82 14.01
C SER A 233 -10.35 6.52 13.45
N SER A 234 -10.71 5.40 14.07
CA SER A 234 -10.42 4.05 13.61
C SER A 234 -11.71 3.22 13.65
N SER A 235 -11.70 1.97 13.24
CA SER A 235 -12.90 1.11 13.28
C SER A 235 -13.51 1.08 14.68
N GLY A 236 -14.84 1.20 14.77
CA GLY A 236 -15.62 1.04 16.01
C GLY A 236 -15.85 2.32 16.83
N GLN A 237 -15.40 3.49 16.38
CA GLN A 237 -15.74 4.74 17.06
C GLN A 237 -17.10 5.27 16.63
N SER A 238 -17.91 5.65 17.62
CA SER A 238 -19.19 6.34 17.45
C SER A 238 -19.03 7.64 16.65
N THR A 239 -20.04 8.01 15.88
CA THR A 239 -20.13 9.29 15.18
C THR A 239 -20.30 10.41 16.20
N SER A 240 -19.25 11.19 16.46
CA SER A 240 -19.36 12.44 17.20
C SER A 240 -20.22 13.43 16.41
N ASN A 241 -20.99 14.24 17.11
CA ASN A 241 -21.88 15.23 16.48
C ASN A 241 -21.04 16.27 15.71
N MET A 242 -21.38 16.57 14.45
CA MET A 242 -20.60 17.47 13.58
C MET A 242 -20.39 18.86 14.17
N SER A 243 -21.40 19.40 14.88
CA SER A 243 -21.28 20.70 15.54
C SER A 243 -20.18 20.71 16.63
N GLU A 244 -19.99 19.59 17.34
CA GLU A 244 -18.92 19.42 18.32
C GLU A 244 -17.54 19.35 17.64
N ILE A 245 -17.44 18.60 16.54
CA ILE A 245 -16.21 18.47 15.76
C ILE A 245 -15.78 19.82 15.19
N GLU A 246 -16.70 20.58 14.59
CA GLU A 246 -16.42 21.92 14.05
C GLU A 246 -16.00 22.91 15.13
N ASN A 247 -16.64 22.87 16.29
CA ASN A 247 -16.26 23.72 17.43
C ASN A 247 -14.88 23.36 17.96
N MET A 248 -14.54 22.07 18.05
CA MET A 248 -13.21 21.61 18.46
C MET A 248 -12.12 22.02 17.45
N ILE A 249 -12.42 21.94 16.14
CA ILE A 249 -11.49 22.37 15.08
C ILE A 249 -11.22 23.88 15.18
N ARG A 250 -12.26 24.69 15.40
CA ARG A 250 -12.11 26.15 15.59
C ARG A 250 -11.30 26.48 16.85
N ALA A 251 -11.55 25.79 17.96
CA ALA A 251 -10.80 25.97 19.20
C ALA A 251 -9.31 25.61 19.06
N SER A 252 -9.00 24.56 18.31
CA SER A 252 -7.59 24.13 18.07
C SER A 252 -6.83 25.03 17.08
N ALA A 253 -7.53 25.87 16.30
CA ALA A 253 -6.91 26.82 15.37
C ALA A 253 -6.64 28.21 16.00
N SER A 254 -7.11 28.43 17.22
CA SER A 254 -7.03 29.72 17.93
C SER A 254 -5.98 29.74 19.04
N GLY A 255 -5.26 28.66 19.27
CA GLY A 255 -4.16 28.53 20.22
C GLY A 255 -2.87 28.15 19.52
#